data_9febcfdd42527ee2aef64151e066ee83
#
_entry.id   9febcfdd42527ee2aef64151e066ee83
#
_cell.length_a   1.000
_cell.length_b   1.000
_cell.length_c   1.000
_cell.angle_alpha   90.00
_cell.angle_beta   90.00
_cell.angle_gamma   90.00
#
_symmetry.space_group_name_H-M   'P 1'
#
loop_
_entity.id
_entity.type
_entity.pdbx_description
1 polymer ?
#
loop_
_entity_poly.entity_id
_entity_poly.type
_entity_poly.pdbx_seq_one_letter_code
_entity_poly.pdbx_strand_id
1 'polypeptide(L)'
;PMAALAGAGGLGLKSPNDMYVAMLKSQTVEDGMVQRFHLESDYKEKRLSDARKTFERHATVDASGKDGLIHISVEARNPDRAVELANGYIDQFRKLSQNLAITEAQQRVLFFQRQLEQAKDSLANAEVGLQKTEQKTGLIELDSQARALIASAASLRAQIAAKEVQIQAMQTFASGGNAQLLQAEQELDGMRAQLAKLGGTEDNPNTLIMPKGKLTEAGLDYVRKLRDVKYYETMFDILARQFEIAKLDEAKEGSLIQVVDPPVRPDRKSFPKRGLIVAIATAAGFLIGILAALVQAGWSRLKEDPEARGKLSLLRHALRSKSSSIP
;
A
#
# COMPACT_ATOMS: atom_id res chain seq x y z
N PRO A 1 18.12 27.59 3.35
CA PRO A 1 16.67 27.53 3.17
C PRO A 1 16.11 26.12 2.89
N MET A 2 16.97 25.09 2.82
CA MET A 2 16.51 23.70 2.61
C MET A 2 16.02 22.99 3.89
N ALA A 3 16.29 23.51 5.06
CA ALA A 3 15.84 22.91 6.32
C ALA A 3 14.36 23.16 6.65
N ALA A 4 13.70 24.12 5.97
CA ALA A 4 12.28 24.44 6.19
C ALA A 4 11.31 23.50 5.44
N LEU A 5 11.77 22.77 4.42
CA LEU A 5 10.93 21.79 3.71
C LEU A 5 10.83 20.44 4.44
N ALA A 6 11.76 20.14 5.34
CA ALA A 6 11.73 18.93 6.14
C ALA A 6 10.68 18.96 7.27
N GLY A 7 10.17 20.15 7.62
CA GLY A 7 9.13 20.34 8.64
C GLY A 7 7.67 20.32 8.13
N ALA A 8 7.46 20.37 6.81
CA ALA A 8 6.13 20.35 6.21
C ALA A 8 5.68 18.93 5.77
N GLY A 9 6.35 17.90 6.26
CA GLY A 9 6.10 16.48 5.97
C GLY A 9 4.85 15.91 6.63
N GLY A 10 3.78 16.67 6.65
CA GLY A 10 2.44 16.20 7.03
C GLY A 10 1.67 15.51 5.91
N LEU A 11 2.28 15.18 4.80
CA LEU A 11 1.71 14.26 3.81
C LEU A 11 2.02 12.85 4.30
N GLY A 12 1.04 12.23 4.97
CA GLY A 12 1.09 10.90 5.52
C GLY A 12 1.42 9.84 4.48
N LEU A 13 2.69 9.75 4.12
CA LEU A 13 3.26 8.61 3.43
C LEU A 13 3.20 7.47 4.46
N LYS A 14 2.12 6.70 4.38
CA LYS A 14 1.98 5.45 5.13
C LYS A 14 3.21 4.61 4.83
N SER A 15 3.92 4.21 5.87
CA SER A 15 5.05 3.31 5.70
C SER A 15 4.55 2.02 5.03
N PRO A 16 5.39 1.27 4.31
CA PRO A 16 5.00 -0.04 3.79
C PRO A 16 4.38 -0.93 4.88
N ASN A 17 4.84 -0.82 6.11
CA ASN A 17 4.30 -1.56 7.25
C ASN A 17 2.86 -1.17 7.59
N ASP A 18 2.46 0.12 7.44
CA ASP A 18 1.08 0.55 7.68
C ASP A 18 0.11 -0.09 6.68
N MET A 19 0.55 -0.28 5.44
CA MET A 19 -0.24 -0.98 4.43
C MET A 19 -0.43 -2.45 4.80
N TYR A 20 0.63 -3.14 5.21
CA TYR A 20 0.53 -4.54 5.65
C TYR A 20 -0.32 -4.71 6.91
N VAL A 21 -0.23 -3.77 7.87
CA VAL A 21 -1.11 -3.75 9.04
C VAL A 21 -2.58 -3.56 8.62
N ALA A 22 -2.86 -2.67 7.68
CA ALA A 22 -4.22 -2.47 7.17
C ALA A 22 -4.75 -3.72 6.43
N MET A 23 -3.89 -4.40 5.67
CA MET A 23 -4.25 -5.67 5.01
C MET A 23 -4.52 -6.79 6.02
N LEU A 24 -3.69 -6.93 7.05
CA LEU A 24 -3.89 -7.89 8.14
C LEU A 24 -5.23 -7.65 8.86
N LYS A 25 -5.59 -6.41 9.15
CA LYS A 25 -6.85 -6.01 9.76
C LYS A 25 -8.02 -5.90 8.76
N SER A 26 -7.83 -6.37 7.53
CA SER A 26 -8.89 -6.33 6.54
C SER A 26 -10.01 -7.31 6.86
N GLN A 27 -11.23 -6.94 6.50
CA GLN A 27 -12.40 -7.82 6.66
C GLN A 27 -12.18 -9.20 6.02
N THR A 28 -11.52 -9.27 4.88
CA THR A 28 -11.24 -10.52 4.15
C THR A 28 -10.39 -11.48 4.96
N VAL A 29 -9.34 -10.99 5.63
CA VAL A 29 -8.47 -11.82 6.48
C VAL A 29 -9.22 -12.27 7.74
N GLU A 30 -9.90 -11.35 8.40
CA GLU A 30 -10.63 -11.63 9.65
C GLU A 30 -11.81 -12.57 9.42
N ASP A 31 -12.62 -12.35 8.37
CA ASP A 31 -13.72 -13.26 8.01
C ASP A 31 -13.17 -14.64 7.62
N GLY A 32 -12.03 -14.70 6.92
CA GLY A 32 -11.33 -15.94 6.61
C GLY A 32 -10.87 -16.68 7.87
N MET A 33 -10.44 -15.97 8.91
CA MET A 33 -10.11 -16.55 10.21
C MET A 33 -11.33 -17.11 10.91
N VAL A 34 -12.44 -16.32 10.98
CA VAL A 34 -13.68 -16.74 11.63
C VAL A 34 -14.23 -18.01 10.99
N GLN A 35 -14.26 -18.07 9.66
CA GLN A 35 -14.78 -19.23 8.91
C GLN A 35 -13.86 -20.45 9.05
N ARG A 36 -12.54 -20.30 8.85
CA ARG A 36 -11.59 -21.42 8.88
C ARG A 36 -11.53 -22.10 10.25
N PHE A 37 -11.61 -21.32 11.31
CA PHE A 37 -11.45 -21.80 12.69
C PHE A 37 -12.75 -21.92 13.46
N HIS A 38 -13.91 -21.70 12.82
CA HIS A 38 -15.24 -21.75 13.41
C HIS A 38 -15.35 -20.87 14.68
N LEU A 39 -14.78 -19.66 14.63
CA LEU A 39 -14.70 -18.77 15.79
C LEU A 39 -16.07 -18.29 16.28
N GLU A 40 -17.12 -18.34 15.45
CA GLU A 40 -18.49 -18.09 15.89
C GLU A 40 -18.88 -19.01 17.04
N SER A 41 -18.51 -20.29 16.96
CA SER A 41 -18.73 -21.28 18.02
C SER A 41 -17.86 -21.01 19.25
N ASP A 42 -16.57 -20.71 19.04
CA ASP A 42 -15.62 -20.45 20.13
C ASP A 42 -16.01 -19.22 20.97
N TYR A 43 -16.50 -18.19 20.30
CA TYR A 43 -16.94 -16.92 20.93
C TYR A 43 -18.42 -16.92 21.30
N LYS A 44 -19.19 -17.94 20.89
CA LYS A 44 -20.64 -18.05 21.08
C LYS A 44 -21.43 -16.91 20.42
N GLU A 45 -20.93 -16.42 19.31
CA GLU A 45 -21.57 -15.38 18.52
C GLU A 45 -22.47 -15.99 17.45
N LYS A 46 -23.60 -15.31 17.15
CA LYS A 46 -24.57 -15.79 16.17
C LYS A 46 -24.32 -15.26 14.75
N ARG A 47 -23.50 -14.24 14.61
CA ARG A 47 -23.26 -13.54 13.36
C ARG A 47 -21.76 -13.46 13.09
N LEU A 48 -21.38 -13.64 11.84
CA LEU A 48 -20.00 -13.49 11.37
C LEU A 48 -19.40 -12.13 11.78
N SER A 49 -20.18 -11.05 11.65
CA SER A 49 -19.74 -9.70 12.00
C SER A 49 -19.42 -9.52 13.49
N ASP A 50 -20.13 -10.21 14.36
CA ASP A 50 -19.93 -10.12 15.81
C ASP A 50 -18.72 -10.98 16.22
N ALA A 51 -18.58 -12.17 15.61
CA ALA A 51 -17.41 -13.03 15.79
C ALA A 51 -16.14 -12.36 15.30
N ARG A 52 -16.19 -11.63 14.16
CA ARG A 52 -15.06 -10.83 13.66
C ARG A 52 -14.64 -9.74 14.65
N LYS A 53 -15.57 -8.93 15.15
CA LYS A 53 -15.28 -7.90 16.17
C LYS A 53 -14.72 -8.49 17.47
N THR A 54 -15.14 -9.68 17.82
CA THR A 54 -14.61 -10.39 18.98
C THR A 54 -13.20 -10.90 18.70
N PHE A 55 -12.93 -11.42 17.50
CA PHE A 55 -11.57 -11.80 17.06
C PHE A 55 -10.63 -10.60 17.02
N GLU A 56 -11.04 -9.46 16.45
CA GLU A 56 -10.27 -8.22 16.41
C GLU A 56 -9.82 -7.76 17.82
N ARG A 57 -10.64 -7.96 18.84
CA ARG A 57 -10.26 -7.65 20.24
C ARG A 57 -9.23 -8.61 20.82
N HIS A 58 -9.16 -9.84 20.31
CA HIS A 58 -8.24 -10.88 20.76
C HIS A 58 -6.98 -11.01 19.88
N ALA A 59 -6.96 -10.35 18.71
CA ALA A 59 -5.82 -10.30 17.81
C ALA A 59 -5.25 -8.87 17.76
N THR A 60 -3.98 -8.73 18.14
CA THR A 60 -3.28 -7.44 18.09
C THR A 60 -2.23 -7.51 17.01
N VAL A 61 -2.26 -6.53 16.10
CA VAL A 61 -1.26 -6.33 15.05
C VAL A 61 -0.62 -4.97 15.28
N ASP A 62 0.67 -4.96 15.51
CA ASP A 62 1.46 -3.76 15.82
C ASP A 62 2.72 -3.70 14.95
N ALA A 63 2.98 -2.54 14.36
CA ALA A 63 4.17 -2.21 13.58
C ALA A 63 4.88 -0.96 14.13
N SER A 64 4.55 -0.54 15.35
CA SER A 64 5.11 0.67 15.97
C SER A 64 6.54 0.48 16.50
N GLY A 65 7.07 -0.76 16.45
CA GLY A 65 8.43 -1.08 16.83
C GLY A 65 9.47 -0.38 15.95
N LYS A 66 10.64 -0.08 16.52
CA LYS A 66 11.79 0.49 15.79
C LYS A 66 12.57 -0.55 14.98
N ASP A 67 12.19 -1.81 15.10
CA ASP A 67 12.79 -2.97 14.43
C ASP A 67 12.32 -3.15 12.97
N GLY A 68 11.29 -2.40 12.55
CA GLY A 68 10.70 -2.51 11.22
C GLY A 68 9.88 -3.79 11.00
N LEU A 69 9.60 -4.54 12.07
CA LEU A 69 8.82 -5.77 12.03
C LEU A 69 7.35 -5.52 12.33
N ILE A 70 6.50 -6.45 11.88
CA ILE A 70 5.08 -6.49 12.24
C ILE A 70 4.89 -7.59 13.28
N HIS A 71 4.44 -7.19 14.47
CA HIS A 71 4.17 -8.10 15.57
C HIS A 71 2.71 -8.51 15.57
N ILE A 72 2.46 -9.81 15.52
CA ILE A 72 1.12 -10.39 15.57
C ILE A 72 0.98 -11.15 16.88
N SER A 73 0.00 -10.78 17.70
CA SER A 73 -0.33 -11.45 18.96
C SER A 73 -1.79 -11.89 18.95
N VAL A 74 -2.05 -13.14 19.26
CA VAL A 74 -3.40 -13.70 19.32
C VAL A 74 -3.67 -14.31 20.69
N GLU A 75 -4.77 -13.93 21.32
CA GLU A 75 -5.22 -14.47 22.59
C GLU A 75 -6.28 -15.56 22.37
N ALA A 76 -6.12 -16.69 23.06
CA ALA A 76 -7.08 -17.78 23.05
C ALA A 76 -7.24 -18.43 24.43
N ARG A 77 -8.28 -19.23 24.61
CA ARG A 77 -8.53 -19.93 25.88
C ARG A 77 -7.51 -21.02 26.19
N ASN A 78 -6.90 -21.58 25.14
CA ASN A 78 -5.93 -22.66 25.22
C ASN A 78 -4.62 -22.22 24.56
N PRO A 79 -3.44 -22.46 25.15
CA PRO A 79 -2.15 -22.14 24.55
C PRO A 79 -1.96 -22.70 23.15
N ASP A 80 -2.35 -23.96 22.91
CA ASP A 80 -2.22 -24.61 21.61
C ASP A 80 -3.13 -23.95 20.55
N ARG A 81 -4.35 -23.56 20.97
CA ARG A 81 -5.28 -22.80 20.12
C ARG A 81 -4.74 -21.42 19.75
N ALA A 82 -4.02 -20.75 20.66
CA ALA A 82 -3.40 -19.46 20.38
C ALA A 82 -2.33 -19.60 19.27
N VAL A 83 -1.51 -20.63 19.33
CA VAL A 83 -0.51 -20.92 18.27
C VAL A 83 -1.18 -21.25 16.95
N GLU A 84 -2.24 -22.08 16.97
CA GLU A 84 -3.00 -22.44 15.79
C GLU A 84 -3.61 -21.21 15.11
N LEU A 85 -4.26 -20.33 15.88
CA LEU A 85 -4.85 -19.10 15.37
C LEU A 85 -3.79 -18.12 14.84
N ALA A 86 -2.65 -17.98 15.52
CA ALA A 86 -1.58 -17.11 15.06
C ALA A 86 -0.98 -17.59 13.72
N ASN A 87 -0.73 -18.90 13.58
CA ASN A 87 -0.31 -19.47 12.29
C ASN A 87 -1.36 -19.30 11.21
N GLY A 88 -2.63 -19.55 11.55
CA GLY A 88 -3.74 -19.37 10.62
C GLY A 88 -3.89 -17.92 10.15
N TYR A 89 -3.62 -16.96 11.03
CA TYR A 89 -3.65 -15.53 10.70
C TYR A 89 -2.56 -15.17 9.68
N ILE A 90 -1.34 -15.67 9.90
CA ILE A 90 -0.24 -15.53 8.95
C ILE A 90 -0.59 -16.17 7.60
N ASP A 91 -1.19 -17.37 7.61
CA ASP A 91 -1.60 -18.07 6.39
C ASP A 91 -2.69 -17.31 5.60
N GLN A 92 -3.70 -16.76 6.28
CA GLN A 92 -4.74 -15.96 5.63
C GLN A 92 -4.16 -14.69 5.02
N PHE A 93 -3.24 -14.05 5.73
CA PHE A 93 -2.53 -12.90 5.21
C PHE A 93 -1.68 -13.22 3.98
N ARG A 94 -0.94 -14.35 4.02
CA ARG A 94 -0.19 -14.83 2.85
C ARG A 94 -1.08 -15.05 1.64
N LYS A 95 -2.23 -15.70 1.83
CA LYS A 95 -3.20 -15.92 0.74
C LYS A 95 -3.71 -14.61 0.15
N LEU A 96 -4.09 -13.64 0.99
CA LEU A 96 -4.53 -12.33 0.52
C LEU A 96 -3.42 -11.61 -0.24
N SER A 97 -2.22 -11.58 0.32
CA SER A 97 -1.06 -10.90 -0.26
C SER A 97 -0.66 -11.54 -1.60
N GLN A 98 -0.63 -12.87 -1.68
CA GLN A 98 -0.35 -13.59 -2.93
C GLN A 98 -1.40 -13.28 -4.00
N ASN A 99 -2.69 -13.32 -3.66
CA ASN A 99 -3.75 -13.01 -4.60
C ASN A 99 -3.66 -11.57 -5.15
N LEU A 100 -3.34 -10.60 -4.29
CA LEU A 100 -3.18 -9.21 -4.69
C LEU A 100 -1.94 -9.02 -5.57
N ALA A 101 -0.80 -9.60 -5.19
CA ALA A 101 0.43 -9.54 -5.96
C ALA A 101 0.29 -10.19 -7.34
N ILE A 102 -0.30 -11.38 -7.42
CA ILE A 102 -0.56 -12.07 -8.68
C ILE A 102 -1.46 -11.21 -9.59
N THR A 103 -2.51 -10.59 -9.03
CA THR A 103 -3.42 -9.74 -9.82
C THR A 103 -2.70 -8.51 -10.38
N GLU A 104 -1.84 -7.86 -9.60
CA GLU A 104 -1.06 -6.69 -10.02
C GLU A 104 -0.03 -7.06 -11.09
N ALA A 105 0.72 -8.13 -10.89
CA ALA A 105 1.67 -8.63 -11.86
C ALA A 105 1.02 -9.04 -13.18
N GLN A 106 -0.12 -9.75 -13.11
CA GLN A 106 -0.90 -10.11 -14.31
C GLN A 106 -1.39 -8.88 -15.07
N GLN A 107 -1.88 -7.85 -14.37
CA GLN A 107 -2.29 -6.60 -15.02
C GLN A 107 -1.13 -5.91 -15.71
N ARG A 108 0.08 -5.94 -15.13
CA ARG A 108 1.31 -5.41 -15.72
C ARG A 108 1.70 -6.19 -16.98
N VAL A 109 1.64 -7.52 -16.94
CA VAL A 109 1.88 -8.37 -18.12
C VAL A 109 0.90 -8.04 -19.23
N LEU A 110 -0.41 -7.97 -18.95
CA LEU A 110 -1.44 -7.62 -19.92
C LEU A 110 -1.28 -6.19 -20.48
N PHE A 111 -0.79 -5.26 -19.68
CA PHE A 111 -0.49 -3.90 -20.13
C PHE A 111 0.64 -3.92 -21.17
N PHE A 112 1.80 -4.52 -20.83
CA PHE A 112 2.93 -4.57 -21.77
C PHE A 112 2.64 -5.43 -22.99
N GLN A 113 1.84 -6.49 -22.85
CA GLN A 113 1.38 -7.29 -24.00
C GLN A 113 0.61 -6.43 -25.02
N ARG A 114 -0.32 -5.59 -24.55
CA ARG A 114 -1.07 -4.68 -25.45
C ARG A 114 -0.17 -3.65 -26.11
N GLN A 115 0.77 -3.07 -25.37
CA GLN A 115 1.71 -2.10 -25.90
C GLN A 115 2.62 -2.73 -26.96
N LEU A 116 3.08 -3.97 -26.72
CA LEU A 116 3.90 -4.72 -27.66
C LEU A 116 3.15 -5.04 -28.96
N GLU A 117 1.88 -5.46 -28.87
CA GLU A 117 1.04 -5.72 -30.05
C GLU A 117 0.82 -4.45 -30.88
N GLN A 118 0.54 -3.32 -30.24
CA GLN A 118 0.45 -2.02 -30.93
C GLN A 118 1.74 -1.60 -31.61
N ALA A 119 2.88 -1.82 -30.96
CA ALA A 119 4.18 -1.52 -31.55
C ALA A 119 4.49 -2.41 -32.76
N LYS A 120 4.15 -3.71 -32.68
CA LYS A 120 4.27 -4.67 -33.77
C LYS A 120 3.46 -4.26 -35.00
N ASP A 121 2.19 -3.90 -34.80
CA ASP A 121 1.30 -3.46 -35.87
C ASP A 121 1.80 -2.14 -36.51
N SER A 122 2.30 -1.23 -35.68
CA SER A 122 2.87 0.04 -36.13
C SER A 122 4.15 -0.19 -36.93
N LEU A 123 5.01 -1.11 -36.51
CA LEU A 123 6.23 -1.50 -37.25
C LEU A 123 5.87 -2.07 -38.61
N ALA A 124 4.97 -3.03 -38.67
CA ALA A 124 4.51 -3.63 -39.92
C ALA A 124 3.97 -2.56 -40.90
N ASN A 125 3.16 -1.63 -40.40
CA ASN A 125 2.64 -0.53 -41.21
C ASN A 125 3.75 0.43 -41.71
N ALA A 126 4.74 0.72 -40.86
CA ALA A 126 5.89 1.55 -41.24
C ALA A 126 6.76 0.89 -42.30
N GLU A 127 7.04 -0.42 -42.19
CA GLU A 127 7.78 -1.22 -43.15
C GLU A 127 7.09 -1.24 -44.52
N VAL A 128 5.76 -1.50 -44.54
CA VAL A 128 4.96 -1.42 -45.76
C VAL A 128 5.02 -0.02 -46.38
N GLY A 129 4.96 1.02 -45.53
CA GLY A 129 5.10 2.41 -45.96
C GLY A 129 6.44 2.71 -46.61
N LEU A 130 7.54 2.24 -46.01
CA LEU A 130 8.89 2.38 -46.56
C LEU A 130 9.02 1.63 -47.89
N GLN A 131 8.61 0.36 -47.95
CA GLN A 131 8.64 -0.46 -49.15
C GLN A 131 7.90 0.20 -50.33
N LYS A 132 6.69 0.76 -50.07
CA LYS A 132 5.95 1.49 -51.12
C LYS A 132 6.68 2.73 -51.62
N THR A 133 7.38 3.45 -50.73
CA THR A 133 8.17 4.61 -51.08
C THR A 133 9.39 4.18 -51.93
N GLU A 134 10.09 3.12 -51.57
CA GLU A 134 11.20 2.55 -52.32
C GLU A 134 10.79 2.10 -53.74
N GLN A 135 9.64 1.46 -53.86
CA GLN A 135 9.09 1.05 -55.16
C GLN A 135 8.75 2.22 -56.09
N LYS A 136 8.28 3.37 -55.51
CA LYS A 136 7.92 4.56 -56.31
C LYS A 136 9.09 5.40 -56.70
N THR A 137 10.10 5.52 -55.81
CA THR A 137 11.19 6.48 -55.97
C THR A 137 12.51 5.85 -56.40
N GLY A 138 12.57 4.52 -56.41
CA GLY A 138 13.82 3.76 -56.48
C GLY A 138 14.58 3.81 -55.15
N LEU A 139 15.65 3.01 -55.05
CA LEU A 139 16.53 3.03 -53.90
C LEU A 139 17.26 4.36 -53.82
N ILE A 140 17.00 5.13 -52.78
CA ILE A 140 17.69 6.38 -52.52
C ILE A 140 18.95 6.07 -51.70
N GLU A 141 20.13 6.29 -52.30
CA GLU A 141 21.40 6.20 -51.59
C GLU A 141 21.55 7.37 -50.64
N LEU A 142 21.34 7.09 -49.34
CA LEU A 142 21.71 8.00 -48.27
C LEU A 142 23.15 7.73 -47.84
N ASP A 143 23.91 8.79 -47.64
CA ASP A 143 25.22 8.71 -47.01
C ASP A 143 25.13 7.94 -45.66
N SER A 144 26.14 7.12 -45.37
CA SER A 144 26.19 6.30 -44.14
C SER A 144 26.09 7.14 -42.88
N GLN A 145 26.64 8.35 -42.88
CA GLN A 145 26.56 9.28 -41.75
C GLN A 145 25.12 9.80 -41.55
N ALA A 146 24.41 10.11 -42.65
CA ALA A 146 23.01 10.52 -42.57
C ALA A 146 22.11 9.41 -42.06
N ARG A 147 22.32 8.15 -42.50
CA ARG A 147 21.59 6.97 -41.97
C ARG A 147 21.83 6.78 -40.48
N ALA A 148 23.09 6.90 -40.03
CA ALA A 148 23.45 6.74 -38.62
C ALA A 148 22.79 7.83 -37.75
N LEU A 149 22.73 9.08 -38.20
CA LEU A 149 22.06 10.17 -37.49
C LEU A 149 20.55 9.96 -37.42
N ILE A 150 19.90 9.54 -38.51
CA ILE A 150 18.48 9.22 -38.55
C ILE A 150 18.16 8.08 -37.56
N ALA A 151 18.96 7.00 -37.60
CA ALA A 151 18.77 5.86 -36.71
C ALA A 151 18.98 6.24 -35.24
N SER A 152 20.00 7.04 -34.92
CA SER A 152 20.27 7.51 -33.56
C SER A 152 19.13 8.37 -33.02
N ALA A 153 18.63 9.32 -33.80
CA ALA A 153 17.54 10.18 -33.42
C ALA A 153 16.21 9.41 -33.27
N ALA A 154 15.94 8.46 -34.18
CA ALA A 154 14.76 7.59 -34.10
C ALA A 154 14.82 6.68 -32.86
N SER A 155 15.99 6.09 -32.58
CA SER A 155 16.22 5.28 -31.39
C SER A 155 16.03 6.06 -30.09
N LEU A 156 16.58 7.28 -30.00
CA LEU A 156 16.39 8.13 -28.81
C LEU A 156 14.91 8.48 -28.58
N ARG A 157 14.15 8.77 -29.64
CA ARG A 157 12.71 9.00 -29.55
C ARG A 157 11.96 7.75 -29.09
N ALA A 158 12.30 6.58 -29.61
CA ALA A 158 11.72 5.33 -29.18
C ALA A 158 12.01 5.05 -27.71
N GLN A 159 13.23 5.36 -27.23
CA GLN A 159 13.59 5.25 -25.83
C GLN A 159 12.76 6.21 -24.93
N ILE A 160 12.54 7.45 -25.38
CA ILE A 160 11.69 8.42 -24.69
C ILE A 160 10.27 7.86 -24.59
N ALA A 161 9.66 7.46 -25.70
CA ALA A 161 8.31 6.93 -25.73
C ALA A 161 8.17 5.64 -24.88
N ALA A 162 9.14 4.74 -24.94
CA ALA A 162 9.17 3.54 -24.10
C ALA A 162 9.31 3.87 -22.60
N LYS A 163 10.10 4.91 -22.26
CA LYS A 163 10.22 5.40 -20.88
C LYS A 163 8.91 6.01 -20.39
N GLU A 164 8.18 6.74 -21.23
CA GLU A 164 6.84 7.25 -20.93
C GLU A 164 5.83 6.13 -20.65
N VAL A 165 5.84 5.07 -21.48
CA VAL A 165 5.04 3.85 -21.24
C VAL A 165 5.43 3.19 -19.92
N GLN A 166 6.73 3.13 -19.60
CA GLN A 166 7.20 2.59 -18.33
C GLN A 166 6.72 3.43 -17.13
N ILE A 167 6.81 4.76 -17.22
CA ILE A 167 6.31 5.69 -16.19
C ILE A 167 4.81 5.52 -16.02
N GLN A 168 4.04 5.43 -17.11
CA GLN A 168 2.60 5.17 -17.06
C GLN A 168 2.27 3.85 -16.35
N ALA A 169 3.03 2.78 -16.63
CA ALA A 169 2.89 1.52 -15.92
C ALA A 169 3.17 1.68 -14.41
N MET A 170 4.26 2.39 -14.05
CA MET A 170 4.60 2.66 -12.65
C MET A 170 3.53 3.48 -11.93
N GLN A 171 2.95 4.49 -12.57
CA GLN A 171 1.86 5.30 -12.01
C GLN A 171 0.57 4.49 -11.82
N THR A 172 0.32 3.53 -12.70
CA THR A 172 -0.89 2.70 -12.65
C THR A 172 -0.79 1.60 -11.59
N PHE A 173 0.38 0.98 -11.44
CA PHE A 173 0.58 -0.22 -10.62
C PHE A 173 1.41 0.02 -9.35
N ALA A 174 2.11 1.15 -9.20
CA ALA A 174 2.87 1.46 -8.00
C ALA A 174 2.04 2.26 -7.01
N SER A 175 2.04 1.83 -5.76
CA SER A 175 1.51 2.61 -4.64
C SER A 175 2.31 3.90 -4.49
N GLY A 176 1.64 5.05 -4.49
CA GLY A 176 2.22 6.40 -4.58
C GLY A 176 3.41 6.66 -3.64
N GLY A 177 4.35 7.49 -4.11
CA GLY A 177 5.57 7.89 -3.37
C GLY A 177 6.82 7.09 -3.73
N ASN A 178 6.85 6.44 -4.88
CA ASN A 178 7.97 5.60 -5.31
C ASN A 178 9.16 6.45 -5.76
N ALA A 179 10.30 6.33 -5.07
CA ALA A 179 11.56 6.97 -5.46
C ALA A 179 12.00 6.57 -6.89
N GLN A 180 11.64 5.37 -7.34
CA GLN A 180 11.91 4.88 -8.69
C GLN A 180 11.12 5.65 -9.76
N LEU A 181 9.89 6.07 -9.47
CA LEU A 181 9.09 6.91 -10.38
C LEU A 181 9.77 8.27 -10.59
N LEU A 182 10.18 8.92 -9.52
CA LEU A 182 10.89 10.20 -9.59
C LEU A 182 12.21 10.08 -10.39
N GLN A 183 12.95 8.99 -10.18
CA GLN A 183 14.16 8.70 -10.94
C GLN A 183 13.84 8.51 -12.44
N ALA A 184 12.81 7.75 -12.77
CA ALA A 184 12.40 7.51 -14.16
C ALA A 184 11.96 8.82 -14.85
N GLU A 185 11.28 9.72 -14.16
CA GLU A 185 10.91 11.05 -14.67
C GLU A 185 12.14 11.92 -14.92
N GLN A 186 13.13 11.93 -14.02
CA GLN A 186 14.40 12.64 -14.24
C GLN A 186 15.21 12.08 -15.42
N GLU A 187 15.22 10.75 -15.59
CA GLU A 187 15.85 10.11 -16.76
C GLU A 187 15.16 10.52 -18.05
N LEU A 188 13.82 10.58 -18.04
CA LEU A 188 13.02 11.04 -19.18
C LEU A 188 13.37 12.48 -19.57
N ASP A 189 13.46 13.40 -18.62
CA ASP A 189 13.84 14.78 -18.84
C ASP A 189 15.28 14.88 -19.41
N GLY A 190 16.18 14.07 -18.91
CA GLY A 190 17.53 13.97 -19.45
C GLY A 190 17.57 13.51 -20.91
N MET A 191 16.78 12.51 -21.29
CA MET A 191 16.68 12.03 -22.68
C MET A 191 16.02 13.08 -23.60
N ARG A 192 14.99 13.79 -23.12
CA ARG A 192 14.37 14.91 -23.87
C ARG A 192 15.36 16.05 -24.11
N ALA A 193 16.16 16.41 -23.11
CA ALA A 193 17.22 17.41 -23.26
C ALA A 193 18.30 16.96 -24.27
N GLN A 194 18.62 15.68 -24.32
CA GLN A 194 19.55 15.11 -25.30
C GLN A 194 18.96 15.17 -26.72
N LEU A 195 17.68 14.86 -26.87
CA LEU A 195 16.97 14.97 -28.16
C LEU A 195 16.96 16.41 -28.66
N ALA A 196 16.71 17.38 -27.77
CA ALA A 196 16.74 18.82 -28.13
C ALA A 196 18.13 19.27 -28.63
N LYS A 197 19.22 18.76 -28.04
CA LYS A 197 20.60 19.03 -28.51
C LYS A 197 20.88 18.47 -29.93
N LEU A 198 20.20 17.39 -30.31
CA LEU A 198 20.28 16.84 -31.68
C LEU A 198 19.37 17.61 -32.66
N GLY A 199 18.78 18.73 -32.28
CA GLY A 199 17.89 19.55 -33.12
C GLY A 199 16.47 19.02 -33.25
N GLY A 200 16.07 18.07 -32.38
CA GLY A 200 14.72 17.53 -32.33
C GLY A 200 13.92 18.22 -31.24
N THR A 201 12.80 18.86 -31.57
CA THR A 201 11.78 19.23 -30.60
C THR A 201 10.60 18.28 -30.74
N GLU A 202 9.87 18.04 -29.63
CA GLU A 202 8.67 17.19 -29.63
C GLU A 202 7.61 17.72 -30.61
N ASP A 203 7.50 19.05 -30.74
CA ASP A 203 6.50 19.72 -31.57
C ASP A 203 6.85 19.74 -33.07
N ASN A 204 8.10 19.50 -33.44
CA ASN A 204 8.51 19.53 -34.84
C ASN A 204 9.43 18.37 -35.22
N PRO A 205 8.84 17.17 -35.44
CA PRO A 205 9.59 15.97 -35.82
C PRO A 205 10.31 16.09 -37.17
N ASN A 206 10.00 17.11 -37.97
CA ASN A 206 10.59 17.32 -39.28
C ASN A 206 11.91 18.10 -39.26
N THR A 207 12.31 18.72 -38.13
CA THR A 207 13.49 19.56 -38.01
C THR A 207 14.78 18.76 -37.78
N LEU A 208 14.66 17.44 -37.57
CA LEU A 208 15.80 16.56 -37.37
C LEU A 208 16.67 16.48 -38.63
N ILE A 209 17.81 17.14 -38.53
CA ILE A 209 19.05 16.90 -39.30
C ILE A 209 18.77 16.53 -40.75
N MET A 210 18.43 17.52 -41.53
CA MET A 210 18.53 17.42 -42.98
C MET A 210 19.99 17.21 -43.36
N PRO A 211 20.34 16.15 -44.12
CA PRO A 211 21.64 16.11 -44.79
C PRO A 211 21.80 17.43 -45.55
N LYS A 212 22.97 18.08 -45.44
CA LYS A 212 23.30 19.29 -46.17
C LYS A 212 23.32 19.00 -47.69
N GLY A 213 22.14 18.96 -48.32
CA GLY A 213 21.95 18.75 -49.74
C GLY A 213 20.50 19.00 -50.12
N LYS A 214 20.23 19.40 -51.35
CA LYS A 214 18.86 19.55 -51.87
C LYS A 214 18.27 18.15 -52.08
N LEU A 215 17.64 17.61 -51.00
CA LEU A 215 16.81 16.42 -51.13
C LEU A 215 15.56 16.78 -51.93
N THR A 216 15.20 15.95 -52.89
CA THR A 216 13.93 16.01 -53.60
C THR A 216 12.80 15.69 -52.61
N GLU A 217 11.56 16.09 -52.90
CA GLU A 217 10.40 15.75 -52.09
C GLU A 217 10.28 14.23 -51.81
N ALA A 218 10.59 13.43 -52.83
CA ALA A 218 10.68 11.97 -52.74
C ALA A 218 11.77 11.47 -51.77
N GLY A 219 12.90 12.18 -51.71
CA GLY A 219 13.98 11.88 -50.77
C GLY A 219 13.59 12.20 -49.33
N LEU A 220 12.82 13.28 -49.13
CA LEU A 220 12.28 13.63 -47.80
C LEU A 220 11.27 12.59 -47.31
N ASP A 221 10.40 12.10 -48.17
CA ASP A 221 9.43 11.06 -47.80
C ASP A 221 10.14 9.75 -47.42
N TYR A 222 11.16 9.36 -48.20
CA TYR A 222 11.98 8.19 -47.85
C TYR A 222 12.66 8.32 -46.47
N VAL A 223 13.27 9.47 -46.18
CA VAL A 223 13.89 9.74 -44.85
C VAL A 223 12.86 9.64 -43.73
N ARG A 224 11.68 10.17 -43.92
CA ARG A 224 10.58 10.08 -42.93
C ARG A 224 10.17 8.64 -42.68
N LYS A 225 9.96 7.86 -43.76
CA LYS A 225 9.58 6.44 -43.65
C LYS A 225 10.67 5.58 -42.99
N LEU A 226 11.94 5.79 -43.39
CA LEU A 226 13.08 5.10 -42.79
C LEU A 226 13.18 5.41 -41.27
N ARG A 227 12.98 6.66 -40.88
CA ARG A 227 12.96 7.09 -39.47
C ARG A 227 11.82 6.41 -38.72
N ASP A 228 10.62 6.33 -39.29
CA ASP A 228 9.45 5.71 -38.67
C ASP A 228 9.68 4.22 -38.45
N VAL A 229 10.27 3.51 -39.42
CA VAL A 229 10.67 2.10 -39.27
C VAL A 229 11.67 1.94 -38.13
N LYS A 230 12.73 2.74 -38.06
CA LYS A 230 13.75 2.67 -37.02
C LYS A 230 13.20 3.01 -35.63
N TYR A 231 12.26 3.93 -35.58
CA TYR A 231 11.54 4.25 -34.35
C TYR A 231 10.71 3.06 -33.83
N TYR A 232 9.85 2.48 -34.68
CA TYR A 232 8.98 1.37 -34.26
C TYR A 232 9.77 0.06 -34.04
N GLU A 233 10.85 -0.18 -34.79
CA GLU A 233 11.77 -1.29 -34.54
C GLU A 233 12.37 -1.22 -33.12
N THR A 234 12.93 -0.07 -32.76
CA THR A 234 13.50 0.14 -31.43
C THR A 234 12.44 0.06 -30.33
N MET A 235 11.26 0.64 -30.58
CA MET A 235 10.14 0.61 -29.63
C MET A 235 9.67 -0.82 -29.37
N PHE A 236 9.52 -1.62 -30.43
CA PHE A 236 9.15 -3.03 -30.34
C PHE A 236 10.18 -3.81 -29.50
N ASP A 237 11.47 -3.62 -29.75
CA ASP A 237 12.54 -4.31 -29.02
C ASP A 237 12.54 -3.96 -27.52
N ILE A 238 12.29 -2.69 -27.19
CA ILE A 238 12.22 -2.25 -25.78
C ILE A 238 11.00 -2.84 -25.11
N LEU A 239 9.83 -2.74 -25.74
CA LEU A 239 8.59 -3.27 -25.18
C LEU A 239 8.58 -4.80 -25.06
N ALA A 240 9.22 -5.50 -26.00
CA ALA A 240 9.41 -6.96 -25.91
C ALA A 240 10.22 -7.32 -24.66
N ARG A 241 11.31 -6.61 -24.40
CA ARG A 241 12.09 -6.80 -23.17
C ARG A 241 11.30 -6.47 -21.92
N GLN A 242 10.52 -5.39 -21.92
CA GLN A 242 9.66 -5.03 -20.75
C GLN A 242 8.58 -6.09 -20.50
N PHE A 243 7.99 -6.64 -21.55
CA PHE A 243 7.01 -7.73 -21.45
C PHE A 243 7.64 -8.99 -20.84
N GLU A 244 8.83 -9.39 -21.28
CA GLU A 244 9.54 -10.55 -20.71
C GLU A 244 9.93 -10.31 -19.24
N ILE A 245 10.35 -9.10 -18.86
CA ILE A 245 10.61 -8.74 -17.47
C ILE A 245 9.32 -8.86 -16.65
N ALA A 246 8.20 -8.31 -17.13
CA ALA A 246 6.92 -8.40 -16.45
C ALA A 246 6.45 -9.85 -16.22
N LYS A 247 6.69 -10.75 -17.21
CA LYS A 247 6.41 -12.20 -17.06
C LYS A 247 7.31 -12.86 -16.01
N LEU A 248 8.59 -12.47 -15.97
CA LEU A 248 9.51 -12.99 -14.95
C LEU A 248 9.13 -12.51 -13.54
N ASP A 249 8.66 -11.27 -13.41
CA ASP A 249 8.18 -10.73 -12.16
C ASP A 249 6.89 -11.45 -11.70
N GLU A 250 5.94 -11.67 -12.61
CA GLU A 250 4.74 -12.48 -12.34
C GLU A 250 5.10 -13.87 -11.79
N ALA A 251 6.11 -14.52 -12.38
CA ALA A 251 6.55 -15.83 -11.93
C ALA A 251 7.24 -15.82 -10.55
N LYS A 252 7.83 -14.68 -10.13
CA LYS A 252 8.57 -14.54 -8.86
C LYS A 252 7.69 -14.10 -7.69
N GLU A 253 6.58 -13.42 -7.92
CA GLU A 253 5.76 -12.76 -6.88
C GLU A 253 5.05 -13.70 -5.90
N GLY A 254 5.38 -15.00 -5.89
CA GLY A 254 4.77 -16.00 -4.99
C GLY A 254 5.18 -15.96 -3.50
N SER A 255 6.18 -15.15 -3.05
CA SER A 255 6.71 -15.27 -1.68
C SER A 255 7.22 -13.97 -1.05
N LEU A 256 6.35 -12.97 -0.92
CA LEU A 256 6.72 -11.64 -0.36
C LEU A 256 6.76 -11.57 1.17
N ILE A 257 6.25 -12.58 1.90
CA ILE A 257 6.13 -12.52 3.36
C ILE A 257 7.07 -13.53 4.02
N GLN A 258 8.09 -13.02 4.69
CA GLN A 258 9.00 -13.83 5.49
C GLN A 258 8.60 -13.75 6.97
N VAL A 259 8.33 -14.91 7.58
CA VAL A 259 8.12 -15.02 9.02
C VAL A 259 9.48 -15.13 9.68
N VAL A 260 9.83 -14.14 10.50
CA VAL A 260 11.09 -14.11 11.25
C VAL A 260 11.00 -15.07 12.43
N ASP A 261 9.97 -14.90 13.26
CA ASP A 261 9.71 -15.73 14.41
C ASP A 261 8.36 -16.45 14.28
N PRO A 262 8.34 -17.79 14.22
CA PRO A 262 7.07 -18.53 14.19
C PRO A 262 6.36 -18.42 15.54
N PRO A 263 5.01 -18.52 15.57
CA PRO A 263 4.25 -18.51 16.81
C PRO A 263 4.67 -19.64 17.75
N VAL A 264 4.99 -19.28 18.98
CA VAL A 264 5.39 -20.24 20.03
C VAL A 264 4.31 -20.34 21.11
N ARG A 265 4.26 -21.49 21.76
CA ARG A 265 3.34 -21.73 22.86
C ARG A 265 3.66 -20.77 24.02
N PRO A 266 2.67 -20.00 24.54
CA PRO A 266 2.92 -19.04 25.60
C PRO A 266 3.14 -19.76 26.96
N ASP A 267 4.18 -19.35 27.68
CA ASP A 267 4.50 -19.89 29.02
C ASP A 267 3.63 -19.30 30.11
N ARG A 268 3.00 -18.16 29.89
CA ARG A 268 2.22 -17.40 30.87
C ARG A 268 0.88 -16.95 30.31
N LYS A 269 -0.10 -16.85 31.20
CA LYS A 269 -1.44 -16.34 30.86
C LYS A 269 -1.41 -14.81 30.70
N SER A 270 -1.94 -14.28 29.59
CA SER A 270 -2.09 -12.84 29.35
C SER A 270 -3.21 -12.23 30.18
N PHE A 271 -4.29 -12.99 30.42
CA PHE A 271 -5.49 -12.54 31.15
C PHE A 271 -5.96 -13.61 32.16
N PRO A 272 -6.54 -13.21 33.34
CA PRO A 272 -6.64 -11.85 33.89
C PRO A 272 -5.33 -11.37 34.52
N LYS A 273 -5.03 -10.06 34.39
CA LYS A 273 -3.85 -9.42 35.02
C LYS A 273 -4.05 -9.33 36.53
N ARG A 274 -3.85 -10.44 37.24
CA ARG A 274 -4.16 -10.58 38.67
C ARG A 274 -3.54 -9.47 39.55
N GLY A 275 -2.28 -9.10 39.27
CA GLY A 275 -1.59 -8.03 40.01
C GLY A 275 -2.28 -6.67 39.89
N LEU A 276 -2.75 -6.31 38.69
CA LEU A 276 -3.44 -5.07 38.42
C LEU A 276 -4.83 -5.05 39.11
N ILE A 277 -5.57 -6.19 39.08
CA ILE A 277 -6.86 -6.32 39.74
C ILE A 277 -6.69 -6.15 41.26
N VAL A 278 -5.69 -6.79 41.87
CA VAL A 278 -5.41 -6.64 43.31
C VAL A 278 -5.02 -5.20 43.64
N ALA A 279 -4.19 -4.55 42.86
CA ALA A 279 -3.80 -3.16 43.06
C ALA A 279 -4.99 -2.20 43.01
N ILE A 280 -5.88 -2.35 42.02
CA ILE A 280 -7.09 -1.54 41.88
C ILE A 280 -8.04 -1.82 43.05
N ALA A 281 -8.27 -3.08 43.42
CA ALA A 281 -9.13 -3.47 44.54
C ALA A 281 -8.61 -2.91 45.87
N THR A 282 -7.30 -2.94 46.11
CA THR A 282 -6.66 -2.39 47.29
C THR A 282 -6.83 -0.85 47.36
N ALA A 283 -6.59 -0.16 46.25
CA ALA A 283 -6.75 1.30 46.15
C ALA A 283 -8.22 1.70 46.35
N ALA A 284 -9.14 0.99 45.74
CA ALA A 284 -10.59 1.23 45.94
C ALA A 284 -11.02 0.96 47.40
N GLY A 285 -10.56 -0.14 47.99
CA GLY A 285 -10.84 -0.45 49.42
C GLY A 285 -10.28 0.60 50.37
N PHE A 286 -9.06 1.12 50.08
CA PHE A 286 -8.47 2.21 50.87
C PHE A 286 -9.29 3.49 50.79
N LEU A 287 -9.72 3.89 49.59
CA LEU A 287 -10.59 5.06 49.41
C LEU A 287 -11.95 4.92 50.14
N ILE A 288 -12.56 3.75 50.01
CA ILE A 288 -13.83 3.45 50.70
C ILE A 288 -13.62 3.49 52.23
N GLY A 289 -12.51 2.95 52.72
CA GLY A 289 -12.15 3.00 54.14
C GLY A 289 -11.97 4.42 54.67
N ILE A 290 -11.29 5.29 53.94
CA ILE A 290 -11.17 6.71 54.31
C ILE A 290 -12.54 7.40 54.34
N LEU A 291 -13.38 7.20 53.32
CA LEU A 291 -14.70 7.75 53.25
C LEU A 291 -15.58 7.28 54.45
N ALA A 292 -15.52 6.00 54.75
CA ALA A 292 -16.25 5.44 55.92
C ALA A 292 -15.78 6.05 57.25
N ALA A 293 -14.45 6.19 57.39
CA ALA A 293 -13.89 6.83 58.60
C ALA A 293 -14.31 8.31 58.75
N LEU A 294 -14.30 9.06 57.62
CA LEU A 294 -14.77 10.45 57.62
C LEU A 294 -16.26 10.58 57.95
N VAL A 295 -17.09 9.70 57.40
CA VAL A 295 -18.52 9.63 57.71
C VAL A 295 -18.74 9.28 59.19
N GLN A 296 -18.01 8.31 59.72
CA GLN A 296 -18.08 7.90 61.11
C GLN A 296 -17.63 9.03 62.07
N ALA A 297 -16.49 9.70 61.73
CA ALA A 297 -16.00 10.86 62.48
C ALA A 297 -16.96 12.06 62.45
N GLY A 298 -17.58 12.31 61.30
CA GLY A 298 -18.64 13.30 61.15
C GLY A 298 -19.87 12.97 61.99
N TRP A 299 -20.28 11.68 61.99
CA TRP A 299 -21.44 11.23 62.75
C TRP A 299 -21.20 11.23 64.25
N SER A 300 -20.02 10.92 64.77
CA SER A 300 -19.64 11.01 66.13
C SER A 300 -19.67 12.47 66.64
N ARG A 301 -19.12 13.42 65.85
CA ARG A 301 -19.19 14.86 66.19
C ARG A 301 -20.65 15.40 66.21
N LEU A 302 -21.48 14.97 65.26
CA LEU A 302 -22.91 15.34 65.26
C LEU A 302 -23.67 14.80 66.47
N LYS A 303 -23.25 13.66 67.07
CA LYS A 303 -23.85 13.11 68.25
C LYS A 303 -23.43 13.84 69.57
N GLU A 304 -22.29 14.48 69.57
CA GLU A 304 -21.75 15.24 70.74
C GLU A 304 -22.25 16.67 70.75
N ASP A 305 -22.71 17.22 69.65
CA ASP A 305 -23.23 18.59 69.57
C ASP A 305 -24.72 18.66 69.95
N PRO A 306 -25.06 19.39 71.02
CA PRO A 306 -26.43 19.44 71.57
C PRO A 306 -27.45 20.09 70.58
N GLU A 307 -27.02 21.06 69.77
CA GLU A 307 -27.90 21.68 68.74
C GLU A 307 -28.19 20.74 67.54
N ALA A 308 -27.23 19.90 67.18
CA ALA A 308 -27.37 18.94 66.08
C ALA A 308 -28.32 17.78 66.44
N ARG A 309 -28.37 17.38 67.70
CA ARG A 309 -29.33 16.38 68.20
C ARG A 309 -30.82 16.81 68.07
N GLY A 310 -31.09 18.11 68.27
CA GLY A 310 -32.45 18.66 68.07
C GLY A 310 -32.88 18.60 66.58
N LYS A 311 -31.99 18.90 65.64
CA LYS A 311 -32.32 18.85 64.23
C LYS A 311 -32.43 17.42 63.68
N LEU A 312 -31.62 16.48 64.15
CA LEU A 312 -31.73 15.06 63.84
C LEU A 312 -32.98 14.38 64.31
N SER A 313 -33.50 14.77 65.53
CA SER A 313 -34.77 14.28 66.05
C SER A 313 -35.96 14.75 65.19
N LEU A 314 -35.92 15.98 64.70
CA LEU A 314 -36.95 16.53 63.80
C LEU A 314 -36.93 15.83 62.41
N LEU A 315 -35.75 15.53 61.83
CA LEU A 315 -35.63 14.78 60.60
C LEU A 315 -36.10 13.32 60.73
N ARG A 316 -35.81 12.68 61.87
CA ARG A 316 -36.26 11.32 62.15
C ARG A 316 -37.79 11.25 62.36
N HIS A 317 -38.35 12.28 62.92
CA HIS A 317 -39.82 12.40 63.07
C HIS A 317 -40.49 12.66 61.69
N ALA A 318 -39.92 13.51 60.84
CA ALA A 318 -40.41 13.80 59.51
C ALA A 318 -40.37 12.59 58.59
N LEU A 319 -39.27 11.78 58.63
CA LEU A 319 -39.13 10.55 57.86
C LEU A 319 -40.09 9.44 58.36
N ARG A 320 -40.37 9.38 59.65
CA ARG A 320 -41.30 8.39 60.24
C ARG A 320 -42.76 8.73 59.97
N SER A 321 -43.11 10.03 59.90
CA SER A 321 -44.45 10.48 59.55
C SER A 321 -44.80 10.23 58.07
N LYS A 322 -43.79 10.21 57.17
CA LYS A 322 -43.99 9.97 55.73
C LYS A 322 -44.15 8.48 55.39
N SER A 323 -43.72 7.58 56.27
CA SER A 323 -43.89 6.13 56.15
C SER A 323 -45.24 5.59 56.54
N SER A 324 -46.09 6.41 57.23
CA SER A 324 -47.42 5.99 57.70
C SER A 324 -48.59 6.51 56.86
N SER A 325 -48.28 7.15 55.68
CA SER A 325 -49.30 7.74 54.78
C SER A 325 -49.28 7.18 53.38
N ILE A 326 -49.03 5.87 53.25
CA ILE A 326 -49.28 5.15 51.97
C ILE A 326 -50.35 4.10 52.30
N PRO A 327 -51.55 4.20 51.71
CA PRO A 327 -52.62 3.22 51.90
C PRO A 327 -52.32 1.89 51.17
#